data_88b828d0b4c8f377db97b013854a720e
#
_entry.id   88b828d0b4c8f377db97b013854a720e
#
_cell.length_a   1.000
_cell.length_b   1.000
_cell.length_c   1.000
_cell.angle_alpha   90.00
_cell.angle_beta   90.00
_cell.angle_gamma   90.00
#
_symmetry.space_group_name_H-M   'P 1'
#
loop_
_entity.id
_entity.type
_entity.pdbx_description
1 polymer ?
#
loop_
_entity_poly.entity_id
_entity_poly.type
_entity_poly.pdbx_seq_one_letter_code
_entity_poly.pdbx_strand_id
1 'polypeptide(L)'
;MYRIDIMTLFPDVVGDMLCESILGRGQERGYIRIECHQIRDYTLNRQRQVDDYPYGGGRGAVMQADPLYQCWKHICDEAGERVHTIYMSPAGKTFRQADARRLRDDYTRLILVCGHYEGIDERFIEECVDEEISLGDFVMTGGEIPAMAVADAVCRLVPGVLSDPSCYENESHWSGMLEAPQYSRPEVWHDRAVPSILLSGNHAKVDQWRRKQSILRTYRRRPDLYEKLDLSSKEDKKLLSELREETGEPL
;
A
#
# COMPACT_ATOMS: atom_id res chain seq x y z
N MET A 1 0.52 10.85 16.42
CA MET A 1 1.52 10.67 15.33
C MET A 1 1.59 9.19 15.02
N TYR A 2 1.37 8.80 13.77
CA TYR A 2 1.47 7.40 13.32
C TYR A 2 2.95 7.07 13.03
N ARG A 3 3.43 5.89 13.42
CA ARG A 3 4.85 5.53 13.24
C ARG A 3 5.00 4.22 12.46
N ILE A 4 5.96 4.17 11.56
CA ILE A 4 6.41 2.95 10.89
C ILE A 4 7.90 2.79 11.08
N ASP A 5 8.31 1.66 11.64
CA ASP A 5 9.71 1.24 11.76
C ASP A 5 9.98 0.19 10.68
N ILE A 6 10.99 0.39 9.86
CA ILE A 6 11.33 -0.51 8.75
C ILE A 6 12.68 -1.17 9.04
N MET A 7 12.68 -2.47 9.27
CA MET A 7 13.89 -3.28 9.44
C MET A 7 14.40 -3.68 8.05
N THR A 8 15.58 -3.21 7.66
CA THR A 8 16.12 -3.40 6.30
C THR A 8 17.65 -3.49 6.29
N LEU A 9 18.21 -4.00 5.20
CA LEU A 9 19.65 -3.95 4.92
C LEU A 9 20.09 -2.67 4.18
N PHE A 10 19.10 -1.86 3.71
CA PHE A 10 19.31 -0.69 2.85
C PHE A 10 18.53 0.55 3.34
N PRO A 11 18.82 1.02 4.58
CA PRO A 11 18.04 2.10 5.20
C PRO A 11 18.05 3.41 4.42
N ASP A 12 19.16 3.76 3.78
CA ASP A 12 19.31 5.01 3.03
C ASP A 12 18.35 5.04 1.83
N VAL A 13 18.33 3.97 1.03
CA VAL A 13 17.45 3.88 -0.16
C VAL A 13 15.98 3.94 0.22
N VAL A 14 15.59 3.22 1.27
CA VAL A 14 14.21 3.21 1.76
C VAL A 14 13.83 4.55 2.37
N GLY A 15 14.71 5.10 3.20
CA GLY A 15 14.51 6.39 3.87
C GLY A 15 14.39 7.54 2.89
N ASP A 16 15.30 7.65 1.93
CA ASP A 16 15.33 8.72 0.93
C ASP A 16 14.01 8.75 0.13
N MET A 17 13.52 7.59 -0.33
CA MET A 17 12.26 7.50 -1.07
C MET A 17 11.06 7.93 -0.21
N LEU A 18 11.00 7.49 1.04
CA LEU A 18 9.88 7.76 1.94
C LEU A 18 9.91 9.16 2.60
N CYS A 19 11.04 9.88 2.48
CA CYS A 19 11.16 11.27 2.92
C CYS A 19 10.74 12.29 1.85
N GLU A 20 10.39 11.86 0.66
CA GLU A 20 10.02 12.75 -0.43
C GLU A 20 8.50 13.01 -0.51
N SER A 21 8.15 14.11 -1.22
CA SER A 21 6.79 14.46 -1.63
C SER A 21 5.76 14.51 -0.48
N ILE A 22 4.69 13.72 -0.57
CA ILE A 22 3.56 13.74 0.39
C ILE A 22 3.97 13.16 1.73
N LEU A 23 4.70 12.04 1.74
CA LEU A 23 5.14 11.40 2.98
C LEU A 23 6.19 12.27 3.69
N GLY A 24 7.12 12.87 2.96
CA GLY A 24 8.09 13.82 3.53
C GLY A 24 7.39 14.98 4.24
N ARG A 25 6.44 15.63 3.57
CA ARG A 25 5.63 16.70 4.20
C ARG A 25 4.81 16.21 5.39
N GLY A 26 4.31 14.97 5.36
CA GLY A 26 3.60 14.36 6.48
C GLY A 26 4.49 14.19 7.70
N GLN A 27 5.75 13.82 7.49
CA GLN A 27 6.78 13.71 8.53
C GLN A 27 7.18 15.08 9.07
N GLU A 28 7.48 16.05 8.20
CA GLU A 28 7.81 17.43 8.59
C GLU A 28 6.72 18.07 9.45
N ARG A 29 5.45 17.77 9.19
CA ARG A 29 4.31 18.26 9.95
C ARG A 29 3.98 17.44 11.20
N GLY A 30 4.69 16.34 11.43
CA GLY A 30 4.52 15.49 12.60
C GLY A 30 3.26 14.61 12.60
N TYR A 31 2.63 14.39 11.45
CA TYR A 31 1.50 13.47 11.33
C TYR A 31 1.94 12.01 11.35
N ILE A 32 3.05 11.73 10.67
CA ILE A 32 3.67 10.40 10.58
C ILE A 32 5.16 10.50 10.92
N ARG A 33 5.76 9.37 11.29
CA ARG A 33 7.21 9.19 11.40
C ARG A 33 7.55 7.85 10.79
N ILE A 34 8.53 7.84 9.89
CA ILE A 34 9.08 6.61 9.30
C ILE A 34 10.54 6.54 9.70
N GLU A 35 10.95 5.41 10.28
CA GLU A 35 12.32 5.20 10.71
C GLU A 35 12.85 3.88 10.16
N CYS A 36 14.02 3.93 9.53
CA CYS A 36 14.67 2.77 8.93
C CYS A 36 15.78 2.28 9.84
N HIS A 37 15.75 0.99 10.19
CA HIS A 37 16.72 0.36 11.08
C HIS A 37 17.61 -0.56 10.27
N GLN A 38 18.94 -0.29 10.32
CA GLN A 38 19.94 -1.14 9.68
C GLN A 38 20.11 -2.44 10.48
N ILE A 39 19.61 -3.57 9.95
CA ILE A 39 19.69 -4.87 10.64
C ILE A 39 21.14 -5.26 10.97
N ARG A 40 22.11 -4.87 10.12
CA ARG A 40 23.54 -5.15 10.37
C ARG A 40 24.12 -4.50 11.63
N ASP A 41 23.46 -3.48 12.18
CA ASP A 41 23.90 -2.81 13.41
C ASP A 41 23.60 -3.63 14.66
N TYR A 42 22.74 -4.65 14.54
CA TYR A 42 22.28 -5.48 15.64
C TYR A 42 22.93 -6.86 15.68
N THR A 43 23.86 -7.17 14.78
CA THR A 43 24.64 -8.42 14.87
C THR A 43 25.83 -8.26 15.79
N LEU A 44 26.13 -9.30 16.56
CA LEU A 44 27.36 -9.40 17.36
C LEU A 44 28.59 -9.81 16.53
N ASN A 45 28.37 -10.17 15.27
CA ASN A 45 29.45 -10.54 14.36
C ASN A 45 30.29 -9.30 13.99
N ARG A 46 31.60 -9.37 14.19
CA ARG A 46 32.56 -8.25 13.89
C ARG A 46 32.55 -7.85 12.40
N GLN A 47 32.21 -8.76 11.50
CA GLN A 47 32.12 -8.54 10.06
C GLN A 47 30.73 -8.02 9.65
N ARG A 48 29.83 -7.80 10.62
CA ARG A 48 28.44 -7.34 10.40
C ARG A 48 27.63 -8.29 9.50
N GLN A 49 27.96 -9.58 9.54
CA GLN A 49 27.23 -10.63 8.82
C GLN A 49 25.90 -10.87 9.49
N VAL A 50 24.85 -11.02 8.68
CA VAL A 50 23.45 -11.20 9.10
C VAL A 50 22.80 -12.40 8.43
N ASP A 51 23.54 -13.14 7.64
CA ASP A 51 23.08 -14.27 6.84
C ASP A 51 24.00 -15.48 7.01
N ASP A 52 23.48 -16.69 6.75
CA ASP A 52 24.25 -17.92 6.77
C ASP A 52 23.61 -18.96 5.81
N TYR A 53 24.30 -20.06 5.59
CA TYR A 53 23.80 -21.15 4.77
C TYR A 53 22.58 -21.85 5.42
N PRO A 54 21.55 -22.21 4.62
CA PRO A 54 20.39 -22.90 5.17
C PRO A 54 20.75 -24.32 5.65
N TYR A 55 20.15 -24.75 6.77
CA TYR A 55 20.18 -26.15 7.17
C TYR A 55 19.54 -27.04 6.09
N GLY A 56 20.04 -28.23 5.92
CA GLY A 56 19.59 -29.16 4.88
C GLY A 56 20.24 -28.94 3.52
N GLY A 57 21.11 -27.97 3.39
CA GLY A 57 21.80 -27.62 2.14
C GLY A 57 20.89 -26.79 1.21
N GLY A 58 21.44 -26.36 0.10
CA GLY A 58 20.77 -25.52 -0.88
C GLY A 58 21.70 -24.43 -1.42
N ARG A 59 21.19 -23.64 -2.36
CA ARG A 59 21.89 -22.46 -2.87
C ARG A 59 21.38 -21.24 -2.11
N GLY A 60 22.25 -20.21 -2.04
CA GLY A 60 21.92 -18.95 -1.39
C GLY A 60 22.17 -18.95 0.12
N ALA A 61 21.74 -17.89 0.76
CA ALA A 61 21.85 -17.67 2.21
C ALA A 61 20.48 -17.34 2.77
N VAL A 62 20.33 -17.45 4.08
CA VAL A 62 19.12 -17.09 4.84
C VAL A 62 19.50 -16.08 5.90
N MET A 63 18.70 -15.05 6.11
CA MET A 63 18.95 -14.08 7.18
C MET A 63 18.79 -14.75 8.55
N GLN A 64 19.78 -14.55 9.39
CA GLN A 64 19.87 -15.14 10.73
C GLN A 64 18.79 -14.57 11.66
N ALA A 65 18.23 -15.41 12.54
CA ALA A 65 17.22 -15.00 13.50
C ALA A 65 17.73 -13.95 14.50
N ASP A 66 18.96 -14.10 15.02
CA ASP A 66 19.46 -13.24 16.11
C ASP A 66 19.58 -11.75 15.72
N PRO A 67 20.22 -11.33 14.61
CA PRO A 67 20.24 -9.94 14.22
C PRO A 67 18.83 -9.34 13.99
N LEU A 68 17.92 -10.13 13.43
CA LEU A 68 16.52 -9.72 13.25
C LEU A 68 15.84 -9.53 14.60
N TYR A 69 16.01 -10.48 15.52
CA TYR A 69 15.42 -10.43 16.86
C TYR A 69 15.95 -9.23 17.66
N GLN A 70 17.25 -8.98 17.64
CA GLN A 70 17.84 -7.83 18.36
C GLN A 70 17.36 -6.49 17.83
N CYS A 71 17.22 -6.35 16.51
CA CYS A 71 16.64 -5.18 15.88
C CYS A 71 15.15 -5.00 16.28
N TRP A 72 14.35 -6.03 16.17
CA TRP A 72 12.94 -6.05 16.56
C TRP A 72 12.76 -5.73 18.05
N LYS A 73 13.56 -6.39 18.90
CA LYS A 73 13.55 -6.17 20.35
C LYS A 73 13.88 -4.72 20.70
N HIS A 74 14.88 -4.12 20.08
CA HIS A 74 15.24 -2.71 20.27
C HIS A 74 14.04 -1.78 19.97
N ILE A 75 13.33 -2.02 18.89
CA ILE A 75 12.14 -1.22 18.49
C ILE A 75 11.01 -1.39 19.50
N CYS A 76 10.76 -2.62 19.96
CA CYS A 76 9.74 -2.91 20.98
C CYS A 76 10.10 -2.32 22.34
N ASP A 77 11.38 -2.42 22.76
CA ASP A 77 11.87 -1.82 24.01
C ASP A 77 11.74 -0.29 23.98
N GLU A 78 12.03 0.35 22.86
CA GLU A 78 11.82 1.80 22.66
C GLU A 78 10.33 2.17 22.72
N ALA A 79 9.46 1.32 22.20
CA ALA A 79 8.01 1.52 22.25
C ALA A 79 7.42 1.29 23.66
N GLY A 80 8.09 0.49 24.49
CA GLY A 80 7.61 0.03 25.80
C GLY A 80 6.53 -1.07 25.69
N GLU A 81 6.30 -1.61 24.49
CA GLU A 81 5.34 -2.66 24.20
C GLU A 81 5.73 -3.48 22.96
N ARG A 82 5.09 -4.65 22.77
CA ARG A 82 5.20 -5.39 21.51
C ARG A 82 4.50 -4.62 20.41
N VAL A 83 5.24 -4.29 19.36
CA VAL A 83 4.72 -3.59 18.18
C VAL A 83 4.27 -4.60 17.14
N HIS A 84 3.11 -4.36 16.52
CA HIS A 84 2.60 -5.21 15.45
C HIS A 84 3.58 -5.29 14.27
N THR A 85 4.03 -6.50 13.98
CA THR A 85 5.15 -6.79 13.09
C THR A 85 4.68 -7.51 11.84
N ILE A 86 5.01 -6.95 10.68
CA ILE A 86 4.62 -7.44 9.37
C ILE A 86 5.86 -7.84 8.58
N TYR A 87 5.92 -9.07 8.13
CA TYR A 87 6.98 -9.54 7.22
C TYR A 87 6.53 -9.43 5.77
N MET A 88 7.36 -8.78 4.93
CA MET A 88 7.15 -8.69 3.49
C MET A 88 7.56 -10.00 2.83
N SER A 89 6.59 -10.86 2.53
CA SER A 89 6.80 -12.24 2.11
C SER A 89 5.94 -12.61 0.90
N PRO A 90 6.45 -13.34 -0.10
CA PRO A 90 5.62 -13.86 -1.19
C PRO A 90 4.59 -14.90 -0.72
N ALA A 91 4.80 -15.52 0.45
CA ALA A 91 3.85 -16.45 1.06
C ALA A 91 2.68 -15.77 1.78
N GLY A 92 2.79 -14.44 2.01
CA GLY A 92 1.81 -13.67 2.73
C GLY A 92 0.50 -13.44 1.97
N LYS A 93 -0.50 -12.96 2.70
CA LYS A 93 -1.77 -12.51 2.12
C LYS A 93 -1.55 -11.33 1.16
N THR A 94 -2.16 -11.38 -0.02
CA THR A 94 -2.09 -10.27 -0.99
C THR A 94 -2.67 -8.99 -0.41
N PHE A 95 -1.85 -7.94 -0.36
CA PHE A 95 -2.19 -6.61 0.15
C PHE A 95 -3.25 -5.90 -0.70
N ARG A 96 -4.21 -5.28 -0.06
CA ARG A 96 -5.31 -4.53 -0.69
C ARG A 96 -5.57 -3.23 0.04
N GLN A 97 -6.31 -2.32 -0.57
CA GLN A 97 -6.71 -1.04 0.04
C GLN A 97 -7.42 -1.22 1.40
N ALA A 98 -8.19 -2.30 1.55
CA ALA A 98 -8.84 -2.63 2.83
C ALA A 98 -7.82 -2.95 3.93
N ASP A 99 -6.70 -3.59 3.59
CA ASP A 99 -5.62 -3.88 4.54
C ASP A 99 -4.90 -2.59 4.96
N ALA A 100 -4.65 -1.66 4.03
CA ALA A 100 -4.09 -0.34 4.37
C ALA A 100 -4.99 0.43 5.35
N ARG A 101 -6.31 0.40 5.14
CA ARG A 101 -7.28 1.02 6.06
C ARG A 101 -7.25 0.36 7.43
N ARG A 102 -7.31 -0.97 7.47
CA ARG A 102 -7.24 -1.74 8.72
C ARG A 102 -5.95 -1.41 9.49
N LEU A 103 -4.80 -1.45 8.84
CA LEU A 103 -3.52 -1.15 9.48
C LEU A 103 -3.46 0.28 10.03
N ARG A 104 -4.01 1.27 9.31
CA ARG A 104 -4.13 2.64 9.80
C ARG A 104 -5.06 2.76 11.00
N ASP A 105 -6.19 1.99 11.00
CA ASP A 105 -7.24 2.12 12.01
C ASP A 105 -6.92 1.34 13.30
N ASP A 106 -6.33 0.15 13.17
CA ASP A 106 -6.10 -0.76 14.29
C ASP A 106 -4.81 -0.44 15.06
N TYR A 107 -3.84 0.24 14.42
CA TYR A 107 -2.51 0.48 15.00
C TYR A 107 -2.10 1.94 14.93
N THR A 108 -1.21 2.32 15.84
CA THR A 108 -0.53 3.63 15.83
C THR A 108 0.95 3.51 15.50
N ARG A 109 1.49 2.27 15.57
CA ARG A 109 2.88 1.93 15.25
C ARG A 109 2.93 0.56 14.60
N LEU A 110 3.74 0.41 13.56
CA LEU A 110 4.00 -0.84 12.85
C LEU A 110 5.50 -1.08 12.69
N ILE A 111 5.89 -2.36 12.67
CA ILE A 111 7.20 -2.79 12.19
C ILE A 111 7.01 -3.50 10.84
N LEU A 112 7.76 -3.07 9.82
CA LEU A 112 7.83 -3.75 8.53
C LEU A 112 9.21 -4.42 8.41
N VAL A 113 9.22 -5.73 8.20
CA VAL A 113 10.45 -6.52 8.09
C VAL A 113 10.74 -6.80 6.62
N CYS A 114 11.88 -6.31 6.13
CA CYS A 114 12.37 -6.57 4.79
C CYS A 114 13.30 -7.79 4.81
N GLY A 115 12.84 -8.92 4.25
CA GLY A 115 13.70 -10.06 4.00
C GLY A 115 14.56 -9.86 2.76
N HIS A 116 15.67 -10.58 2.71
CA HIS A 116 16.60 -10.61 1.60
C HIS A 116 17.13 -12.02 1.38
N TYR A 117 17.94 -12.25 0.33
CA TYR A 117 18.47 -13.57 -0.02
C TYR A 117 17.36 -14.60 -0.33
N GLU A 118 17.44 -15.80 0.29
CA GLU A 118 16.41 -16.84 0.18
C GLU A 118 15.26 -16.68 1.21
N GLY A 119 15.32 -15.63 2.04
CA GLY A 119 14.34 -15.33 3.07
C GLY A 119 14.98 -15.14 4.45
N ILE A 120 14.16 -15.23 5.48
CA ILE A 120 14.56 -15.05 6.88
C ILE A 120 14.33 -16.34 7.66
N ASP A 121 15.05 -16.52 8.76
CA ASP A 121 14.92 -17.70 9.61
C ASP A 121 13.50 -17.86 10.16
N GLU A 122 12.91 -19.04 9.95
CA GLU A 122 11.52 -19.34 10.30
C GLU A 122 11.22 -19.10 11.79
N ARG A 123 12.19 -19.36 12.67
CA ARG A 123 12.03 -19.15 14.12
C ARG A 123 11.78 -17.69 14.48
N PHE A 124 12.32 -16.74 13.70
CA PHE A 124 12.01 -15.33 13.87
C PHE A 124 10.57 -15.04 13.41
N ILE A 125 10.12 -15.64 12.31
CA ILE A 125 8.74 -15.47 11.84
C ILE A 125 7.77 -15.98 12.91
N GLU A 126 7.96 -17.21 13.40
CA GLU A 126 7.10 -17.83 14.41
C GLU A 126 7.02 -17.04 15.72
N GLU A 127 8.13 -16.41 16.15
CA GLU A 127 8.20 -15.72 17.44
C GLU A 127 7.79 -14.24 17.36
N CYS A 128 8.20 -13.54 16.31
CA CYS A 128 8.14 -12.06 16.25
C CYS A 128 7.14 -11.50 15.26
N VAL A 129 6.79 -12.23 14.19
CA VAL A 129 5.90 -11.75 13.13
C VAL A 129 4.44 -12.02 13.47
N ASP A 130 3.59 -11.01 13.30
CA ASP A 130 2.16 -11.14 13.55
C ASP A 130 1.38 -11.43 12.25
N GLU A 131 1.86 -10.94 11.10
CA GLU A 131 1.30 -11.26 9.78
C GLU A 131 2.34 -11.16 8.66
N GLU A 132 2.11 -11.94 7.59
CA GLU A 132 2.87 -11.85 6.36
C GLU A 132 2.03 -11.19 5.27
N ILE A 133 2.63 -10.24 4.53
CA ILE A 133 1.98 -9.52 3.44
C ILE A 133 2.76 -9.68 2.15
N SER A 134 2.04 -10.01 1.07
CA SER A 134 2.54 -10.06 -0.31
C SER A 134 1.94 -8.93 -1.15
N LEU A 135 2.69 -8.41 -2.12
CA LEU A 135 2.14 -7.50 -3.14
C LEU A 135 1.44 -8.23 -4.30
N GLY A 136 1.63 -9.54 -4.43
CA GLY A 136 1.05 -10.34 -5.51
C GLY A 136 1.85 -11.62 -5.78
N ASP A 137 1.41 -12.40 -6.74
CA ASP A 137 1.98 -13.71 -7.08
C ASP A 137 3.24 -13.55 -7.97
N PHE A 138 4.26 -12.89 -7.44
CA PHE A 138 5.59 -12.72 -8.06
C PHE A 138 6.65 -12.54 -6.98
N VAL A 139 7.90 -12.84 -7.33
CA VAL A 139 9.04 -12.77 -6.41
C VAL A 139 9.92 -11.57 -6.76
N MET A 140 10.40 -10.87 -5.75
CA MET A 140 11.36 -9.77 -5.84
C MET A 140 12.67 -10.11 -5.12
N THR A 141 13.71 -9.31 -5.35
CA THR A 141 15.04 -9.54 -4.77
C THR A 141 15.11 -9.26 -3.25
N GLY A 142 14.14 -8.52 -2.71
CA GLY A 142 14.08 -8.16 -1.29
C GLY A 142 12.74 -7.55 -0.90
N GLY A 143 12.55 -7.36 0.38
CA GLY A 143 11.32 -6.84 0.98
C GLY A 143 11.19 -5.31 0.98
N GLU A 144 12.20 -4.57 0.52
CA GLU A 144 12.25 -3.11 0.59
C GLU A 144 11.14 -2.45 -0.24
N ILE A 145 10.98 -2.86 -1.49
CA ILE A 145 9.92 -2.34 -2.39
C ILE A 145 8.52 -2.62 -1.83
N PRO A 146 8.21 -3.86 -1.40
CA PRO A 146 6.94 -4.12 -0.73
C PRO A 146 6.72 -3.28 0.53
N ALA A 147 7.73 -3.15 1.37
CA ALA A 147 7.64 -2.34 2.59
C ALA A 147 7.34 -0.87 2.27
N MET A 148 8.02 -0.29 1.29
CA MET A 148 7.76 1.07 0.82
C MET A 148 6.34 1.22 0.29
N ALA A 149 5.84 0.27 -0.50
CA ALA A 149 4.47 0.30 -1.04
C ALA A 149 3.41 0.21 0.08
N VAL A 150 3.61 -0.65 1.08
CA VAL A 150 2.72 -0.76 2.23
C VAL A 150 2.79 0.50 3.08
N ALA A 151 3.98 1.03 3.37
CA ALA A 151 4.17 2.26 4.12
C ALA A 151 3.47 3.45 3.45
N ASP A 152 3.64 3.64 2.14
CA ASP A 152 2.96 4.71 1.41
C ASP A 152 1.44 4.56 1.47
N ALA A 153 0.92 3.36 1.15
CA ALA A 153 -0.52 3.11 1.13
C ALA A 153 -1.19 3.31 2.50
N VAL A 154 -0.50 3.01 3.60
CA VAL A 154 -0.99 3.21 4.97
C VAL A 154 -0.85 4.68 5.39
N CYS A 155 0.35 5.25 5.25
CA CYS A 155 0.66 6.59 5.73
C CYS A 155 -0.16 7.68 5.04
N ARG A 156 -0.45 7.55 3.73
CA ARG A 156 -1.27 8.53 3.02
C ARG A 156 -2.72 8.62 3.53
N LEU A 157 -3.19 7.59 4.26
CA LEU A 157 -4.52 7.56 4.88
C LEU A 157 -4.54 8.19 6.28
N VAL A 158 -3.38 8.47 6.87
CA VAL A 158 -3.31 9.11 8.19
C VAL A 158 -3.84 10.54 8.09
N PRO A 159 -4.76 10.96 8.98
CA PRO A 159 -5.32 12.30 8.96
C PRO A 159 -4.24 13.40 8.99
N GLY A 160 -4.32 14.33 8.05
CA GLY A 160 -3.38 15.45 7.89
C GLY A 160 -2.23 15.21 6.90
N VAL A 161 -1.94 13.96 6.50
CA VAL A 161 -0.94 13.65 5.47
C VAL A 161 -1.44 14.13 4.11
N LEU A 162 -2.64 13.77 3.71
CA LEU A 162 -3.36 14.41 2.62
C LEU A 162 -4.24 15.55 3.16
N SER A 163 -4.51 16.54 2.32
CA SER A 163 -5.21 17.76 2.73
C SER A 163 -6.65 17.54 3.16
N ASP A 164 -7.30 16.52 2.60
CA ASP A 164 -8.70 16.22 2.84
C ASP A 164 -8.97 14.72 2.60
N PRO A 165 -9.85 14.06 3.40
CA PRO A 165 -10.23 12.67 3.19
C PRO A 165 -10.80 12.37 1.80
N SER A 166 -11.47 13.33 1.17
CA SER A 166 -11.99 13.17 -0.19
C SER A 166 -10.89 12.91 -1.24
N CYS A 167 -9.63 13.22 -0.90
CA CYS A 167 -8.48 12.91 -1.76
C CYS A 167 -8.27 11.41 -1.97
N TYR A 168 -8.69 10.56 -1.02
CA TYR A 168 -8.58 9.10 -1.15
C TYR A 168 -9.93 8.38 -1.18
N GLU A 169 -11.00 8.97 -0.64
CA GLU A 169 -12.33 8.34 -0.60
C GLU A 169 -12.97 8.19 -1.98
N ASN A 170 -12.60 9.06 -2.92
CA ASN A 170 -13.08 9.03 -4.31
C ASN A 170 -12.13 8.27 -5.26
N GLU A 171 -11.02 7.75 -4.76
CA GLU A 171 -10.05 7.00 -5.57
C GLU A 171 -10.46 5.54 -5.80
N SER A 172 -9.76 4.90 -6.73
CA SER A 172 -9.92 3.48 -7.04
C SER A 172 -9.74 2.62 -5.79
N HIS A 173 -10.57 1.58 -5.68
CA HIS A 173 -10.58 0.57 -4.61
C HIS A 173 -11.15 1.03 -3.25
N TRP A 174 -11.36 2.33 -3.01
CA TRP A 174 -11.94 2.79 -1.75
C TRP A 174 -13.37 2.29 -1.56
N SER A 175 -14.20 2.48 -2.58
CA SER A 175 -15.60 2.01 -2.62
C SER A 175 -15.77 0.67 -3.36
N GLY A 176 -14.68 -0.02 -3.68
CA GLY A 176 -14.69 -1.24 -4.48
C GLY A 176 -14.68 -1.01 -6.00
N MET A 177 -14.77 0.24 -6.47
CA MET A 177 -14.73 0.59 -7.88
C MET A 177 -13.40 1.18 -8.32
N LEU A 178 -13.21 1.30 -9.62
CA LEU A 178 -12.21 2.17 -10.21
C LEU A 178 -12.76 3.60 -10.32
N GLU A 179 -11.88 4.58 -10.12
CA GLU A 179 -12.24 5.99 -10.33
C GLU A 179 -12.56 6.32 -11.78
N ALA A 180 -13.28 7.43 -11.99
CA ALA A 180 -13.56 7.97 -13.31
C ALA A 180 -12.27 8.44 -14.00
N PRO A 181 -12.25 8.51 -15.35
CA PRO A 181 -11.11 9.06 -16.07
C PRO A 181 -10.91 10.54 -15.75
N GLN A 182 -9.65 10.92 -15.56
CA GLN A 182 -9.22 12.27 -15.28
C GLN A 182 -8.73 12.96 -16.56
N TYR A 183 -8.96 14.26 -16.66
CA TYR A 183 -8.53 15.09 -17.81
C TYR A 183 -7.83 16.34 -17.31
N SER A 184 -6.73 16.70 -17.96
CA SER A 184 -5.98 17.93 -17.70
C SER A 184 -6.08 18.89 -18.90
N ARG A 185 -5.58 20.10 -18.76
CA ARG A 185 -5.41 21.05 -19.87
C ARG A 185 -4.33 20.58 -20.84
N PRO A 186 -4.43 20.86 -22.14
CA PRO A 186 -5.45 21.66 -22.82
C PRO A 186 -6.79 20.93 -23.05
N GLU A 187 -7.88 21.67 -23.38
CA GLU A 187 -9.21 21.12 -23.63
C GLU A 187 -9.25 20.13 -24.81
N VAL A 188 -8.42 20.36 -25.82
CA VAL A 188 -8.25 19.48 -26.98
C VAL A 188 -6.79 19.07 -27.07
N TRP A 189 -6.53 17.76 -27.12
CA TRP A 189 -5.21 17.18 -27.30
C TRP A 189 -5.24 16.12 -28.41
N HIS A 190 -4.49 16.33 -29.50
CA HIS A 190 -4.46 15.46 -30.68
C HIS A 190 -5.87 15.07 -31.15
N ASP A 191 -6.72 16.07 -31.43
CA ASP A 191 -8.11 15.96 -31.88
C ASP A 191 -9.06 15.24 -30.89
N ARG A 192 -8.61 15.01 -29.66
CA ARG A 192 -9.42 14.43 -28.57
C ARG A 192 -9.82 15.52 -27.59
N ALA A 193 -11.10 15.82 -27.56
CA ALA A 193 -11.64 16.81 -26.63
C ALA A 193 -11.96 16.23 -25.25
N VAL A 194 -11.83 17.07 -24.24
CA VAL A 194 -12.38 16.77 -22.90
C VAL A 194 -13.91 16.66 -23.01
N PRO A 195 -14.55 15.70 -22.33
CA PRO A 195 -16.01 15.62 -22.30
C PRO A 195 -16.66 16.92 -21.88
N SER A 196 -17.59 17.45 -22.70
CA SER A 196 -18.20 18.77 -22.50
C SER A 196 -18.89 18.95 -21.15
N ILE A 197 -19.37 17.86 -20.56
CA ILE A 197 -19.97 17.87 -19.23
C ILE A 197 -19.00 18.36 -18.15
N LEU A 198 -17.70 18.05 -18.27
CA LEU A 198 -16.67 18.46 -17.33
C LEU A 198 -16.37 19.97 -17.42
N LEU A 199 -16.75 20.60 -18.53
CA LEU A 199 -16.60 22.04 -18.77
C LEU A 199 -17.87 22.85 -18.41
N SER A 200 -18.97 22.16 -18.05
CA SER A 200 -20.29 22.76 -17.85
C SER A 200 -20.44 23.61 -16.58
N GLY A 201 -19.55 23.47 -15.60
CA GLY A 201 -19.69 24.08 -14.27
C GLY A 201 -20.82 23.46 -13.40
N ASN A 202 -21.58 22.49 -13.91
CA ASN A 202 -22.66 21.84 -13.17
C ASN A 202 -22.14 20.65 -12.38
N HIS A 203 -21.74 20.88 -11.13
CA HIS A 203 -21.13 19.86 -10.27
C HIS A 203 -21.98 18.59 -10.12
N ALA A 204 -23.30 18.72 -9.95
CA ALA A 204 -24.17 17.55 -9.81
C ALA A 204 -24.14 16.64 -11.06
N LYS A 205 -24.19 17.25 -12.26
CA LYS A 205 -24.07 16.49 -13.50
C LYS A 205 -22.67 15.93 -13.72
N VAL A 206 -21.62 16.63 -13.28
CA VAL A 206 -20.24 16.12 -13.31
C VAL A 206 -20.08 14.92 -12.41
N ASP A 207 -20.65 14.95 -11.20
CA ASP A 207 -20.56 13.82 -10.26
C ASP A 207 -21.34 12.61 -10.74
N GLN A 208 -22.53 12.83 -11.33
CA GLN A 208 -23.29 11.77 -11.99
C GLN A 208 -22.52 11.15 -13.16
N TRP A 209 -21.87 11.96 -13.98
CA TRP A 209 -21.01 11.49 -15.07
C TRP A 209 -19.82 10.70 -14.56
N ARG A 210 -19.15 11.17 -13.49
CA ARG A 210 -18.05 10.45 -12.84
C ARG A 210 -18.49 9.08 -12.34
N ARG A 211 -19.64 9.02 -11.64
CA ARG A 211 -20.19 7.76 -11.15
C ARG A 211 -20.46 6.78 -12.31
N LYS A 212 -21.05 7.28 -13.39
CA LYS A 212 -21.34 6.51 -14.61
C LYS A 212 -20.05 5.97 -15.24
N GLN A 213 -19.02 6.80 -15.37
CA GLN A 213 -17.73 6.40 -15.91
C GLN A 213 -16.99 5.39 -15.00
N SER A 214 -17.09 5.54 -13.70
CA SER A 214 -16.52 4.60 -12.73
C SER A 214 -17.15 3.21 -12.86
N ILE A 215 -18.47 3.12 -12.97
CA ILE A 215 -19.19 1.87 -13.20
C ILE A 215 -18.72 1.21 -14.50
N LEU A 216 -18.75 1.94 -15.62
CA LEU A 216 -18.36 1.43 -16.93
C LEU A 216 -16.89 0.99 -16.96
N ARG A 217 -16.00 1.77 -16.37
CA ARG A 217 -14.58 1.46 -16.31
C ARG A 217 -14.30 0.23 -15.46
N THR A 218 -15.01 0.06 -14.34
CA THR A 218 -14.90 -1.12 -13.48
C THR A 218 -15.40 -2.36 -14.21
N TYR A 219 -16.54 -2.29 -14.85
CA TYR A 219 -17.08 -3.37 -15.67
C TYR A 219 -16.06 -3.85 -16.73
N ARG A 220 -15.49 -2.93 -17.49
CA ARG A 220 -14.58 -3.25 -18.59
C ARG A 220 -13.20 -3.73 -18.16
N ARG A 221 -12.66 -3.20 -17.06
CA ARG A 221 -11.26 -3.42 -16.66
C ARG A 221 -11.09 -4.36 -15.49
N ARG A 222 -12.09 -4.43 -14.62
CA ARG A 222 -12.06 -5.22 -13.39
C ARG A 222 -13.41 -5.90 -13.16
N PRO A 223 -13.77 -6.88 -14.02
CA PRO A 223 -15.03 -7.64 -13.87
C PRO A 223 -15.15 -8.28 -12.49
N ASP A 224 -14.03 -8.75 -11.95
CA ASP A 224 -13.92 -9.32 -10.60
C ASP A 224 -14.34 -8.37 -9.46
N LEU A 225 -14.17 -7.06 -9.66
CA LEU A 225 -14.66 -6.04 -8.73
C LEU A 225 -16.13 -5.69 -9.04
N TYR A 226 -16.47 -5.56 -10.32
CA TYR A 226 -17.82 -5.21 -10.75
C TYR A 226 -18.87 -6.19 -10.21
N GLU A 227 -18.60 -7.49 -10.26
CA GLU A 227 -19.48 -8.54 -9.74
C GLU A 227 -19.79 -8.41 -8.24
N LYS A 228 -18.97 -7.70 -7.51
CA LYS A 228 -19.09 -7.48 -6.05
C LYS A 228 -19.74 -6.16 -5.69
N LEU A 229 -20.06 -5.31 -6.69
CA LEU A 229 -20.63 -3.99 -6.43
C LEU A 229 -22.11 -4.10 -6.05
N ASP A 230 -22.51 -3.36 -5.04
CA ASP A 230 -23.93 -3.10 -4.79
C ASP A 230 -24.37 -1.89 -5.62
N LEU A 231 -25.04 -2.17 -6.73
CA LEU A 231 -25.63 -1.19 -7.64
C LEU A 231 -27.18 -1.22 -7.56
N SER A 232 -27.71 -1.53 -6.39
CA SER A 232 -29.16 -1.68 -6.17
C SER A 232 -29.90 -0.34 -6.00
N SER A 233 -29.19 0.77 -5.79
CA SER A 233 -29.79 2.10 -5.62
C SER A 233 -30.59 2.53 -6.84
N LYS A 234 -31.61 3.37 -6.64
CA LYS A 234 -32.42 3.92 -7.74
C LYS A 234 -31.57 4.70 -8.76
N GLU A 235 -30.55 5.41 -8.24
CA GLU A 235 -29.63 6.19 -9.06
C GLU A 235 -28.73 5.29 -9.89
N ASP A 236 -28.13 4.27 -9.29
CA ASP A 236 -27.28 3.32 -10.01
C ASP A 236 -28.05 2.53 -11.06
N LYS A 237 -29.28 2.09 -10.76
CA LYS A 237 -30.16 1.41 -11.74
C LYS A 237 -30.47 2.29 -12.94
N LYS A 238 -30.69 3.59 -12.72
CA LYS A 238 -30.89 4.55 -13.81
C LYS A 238 -29.63 4.69 -14.66
N LEU A 239 -28.46 4.84 -14.01
CA LEU A 239 -27.16 4.94 -14.70
C LEU A 239 -26.86 3.67 -15.52
N LEU A 240 -27.16 2.51 -14.98
CA LEU A 240 -27.01 1.23 -15.69
C LEU A 240 -27.91 1.14 -16.93
N SER A 241 -29.18 1.61 -16.85
CA SER A 241 -30.05 1.67 -18.01
C SER A 241 -29.51 2.57 -19.11
N GLU A 242 -29.07 3.79 -18.72
CA GLU A 242 -28.45 4.72 -19.65
C GLU A 242 -27.16 4.15 -20.29
N LEU A 243 -26.31 3.48 -19.49
CA LEU A 243 -25.08 2.86 -20.00
C LEU A 243 -25.37 1.74 -21.01
N ARG A 244 -26.36 0.89 -20.75
CA ARG A 244 -26.78 -0.17 -21.68
C ARG A 244 -27.26 0.40 -23.02
N GLU A 245 -28.05 1.49 -22.96
CA GLU A 245 -28.55 2.16 -24.17
C GLU A 245 -27.40 2.82 -24.96
N GLU A 246 -26.43 3.45 -24.29
CA GLU A 246 -25.34 4.17 -24.94
C GLU A 246 -24.25 3.25 -25.49
N THR A 247 -23.95 2.14 -24.80
CA THR A 247 -22.82 1.27 -25.12
C THR A 247 -23.21 -0.03 -25.80
N GLY A 248 -24.44 -0.47 -25.64
CA GLY A 248 -24.90 -1.80 -26.04
C GLY A 248 -24.34 -2.94 -25.20
N GLU A 249 -23.65 -2.63 -24.09
CA GLU A 249 -23.03 -3.63 -23.22
C GLU A 249 -24.03 -4.16 -22.17
N PRO A 250 -23.97 -5.45 -21.79
CA PRO A 250 -24.87 -6.09 -20.80
C PRO A 250 -24.41 -5.83 -19.36
N LEU A 251 -24.33 -4.58 -18.98
CA LEU A 251 -23.93 -4.12 -17.64
C LEU A 251 -24.88 -4.60 -16.53
#